data_1fd3dabcbdd7198b0ec8ec8fddfc011f
#
_entry.id   1fd3dabcbdd7198b0ec8ec8fddfc011f
#
_cell.length_a   1.000
_cell.length_b   1.000
_cell.length_c   1.000
_cell.angle_alpha   90.00
_cell.angle_beta   90.00
_cell.angle_gamma   90.00
#
_symmetry.space_group_name_H-M   'P 1'
#
loop_
_entity.id
_entity.type
_entity.pdbx_description
1 polymer ?
#
loop_
_entity_poly.entity_id
_entity_poly.type
_entity_poly.pdbx_seq_one_letter_code
_entity_poly.pdbx_strand_id
1 'polypeptide(L)'
;MTAANACRDHHQRRGESATAGLQGLSGGEGAGAGQDGLTGPQSVTFRVEGMAPAPQGSKDWLPNGGMRESCRNVKPWRELVALEAIAAKVPLMQGPVRMSAVFLFQRPANHYRRDGTLKPLNPSLVSATSREAPLFHCVKPDYSKLQRSTEDALSRLAYEDDARIVGGSCDKRWCVGDERPGALITVIPLGGG
;
A
#
# COMPACT_ATOMS: atom_id res chain seq x y z
N MET A 1 -45.13 -20.95 -15.56
CA MET A 1 -45.26 -21.22 -14.10
C MET A 1 -44.09 -20.48 -13.44
N THR A 2 -44.32 -19.20 -13.13
CA THR A 2 -44.60 -18.61 -11.82
C THR A 2 -43.55 -19.02 -10.77
N ALA A 3 -42.73 -18.15 -10.23
CA ALA A 3 -43.12 -17.10 -9.33
C ALA A 3 -42.01 -16.06 -9.15
N ALA A 4 -42.42 -14.81 -9.21
CA ALA A 4 -41.77 -13.62 -8.66
C ALA A 4 -41.78 -13.67 -7.14
N ASN A 5 -40.79 -13.07 -6.50
CA ASN A 5 -41.04 -12.45 -5.20
C ASN A 5 -40.17 -11.21 -5.04
N ALA A 6 -40.86 -10.09 -5.00
CA ALA A 6 -40.44 -8.77 -4.60
C ALA A 6 -40.34 -8.70 -3.08
N CYS A 7 -39.36 -8.00 -2.55
CA CYS A 7 -39.48 -7.40 -1.23
C CYS A 7 -39.09 -5.92 -1.29
N ARG A 8 -40.10 -5.10 -0.98
CA ARG A 8 -40.12 -3.63 -0.93
C ARG A 8 -39.60 -3.14 0.42
N ASP A 9 -39.01 -1.94 0.33
CA ASP A 9 -39.18 -0.73 1.16
C ASP A 9 -39.17 -0.79 2.71
N HIS A 10 -38.39 0.09 3.24
CA HIS A 10 -38.65 1.17 4.21
C HIS A 10 -37.38 1.40 5.04
N HIS A 11 -36.82 2.58 5.23
CA HIS A 11 -37.36 3.73 5.94
C HIS A 11 -36.43 4.95 5.79
N GLN A 12 -36.99 6.03 5.31
CA GLN A 12 -36.53 7.40 5.49
C GLN A 12 -36.79 7.83 6.94
N ARG A 13 -35.80 8.38 7.64
CA ARG A 13 -36.04 9.33 8.71
C ARG A 13 -35.07 10.49 8.61
N ARG A 14 -35.69 11.67 8.49
CA ARG A 14 -35.14 13.00 8.71
C ARG A 14 -35.09 13.28 10.22
N GLY A 15 -34.24 14.22 10.64
CA GLY A 15 -34.20 14.89 11.94
C GLY A 15 -32.89 15.66 12.02
N GLU A 16 -32.84 16.87 11.64
CA GLU A 16 -33.07 18.18 12.30
C GLU A 16 -31.96 18.54 13.31
N SER A 17 -31.35 19.65 12.93
CA SER A 17 -30.57 20.69 13.62
C SER A 17 -30.63 20.76 15.15
N ALA A 18 -29.46 21.04 15.74
CA ALA A 18 -29.35 21.94 16.87
C ALA A 18 -28.00 22.66 16.87
N THR A 19 -28.03 23.92 16.51
CA THR A 19 -27.04 24.95 16.81
C THR A 19 -27.13 25.31 18.30
N ALA A 20 -26.01 25.29 19.00
CA ALA A 20 -25.84 26.05 20.24
C ALA A 20 -24.40 26.54 20.32
N GLY A 21 -24.25 27.84 20.17
CA GLY A 21 -23.04 28.57 20.43
C GLY A 21 -22.78 28.73 21.93
N LEU A 22 -21.50 28.81 22.28
CA LEU A 22 -21.06 29.47 23.50
C LEU A 22 -19.75 30.20 23.22
N GLN A 23 -19.82 31.50 23.43
CA GLN A 23 -18.73 32.48 23.39
C GLN A 23 -17.82 32.36 24.61
N GLY A 24 -16.55 32.60 24.38
CA GLY A 24 -15.67 33.41 25.19
C GLY A 24 -15.18 32.88 26.52
N LEU A 25 -13.83 32.75 26.61
CA LEU A 25 -13.08 33.32 27.72
C LEU A 25 -11.62 33.49 27.27
N SER A 26 -11.20 34.73 27.36
CA SER A 26 -9.82 35.20 27.14
C SER A 26 -8.91 34.87 28.31
N GLY A 27 -7.60 34.77 28.02
CA GLY A 27 -6.56 35.19 28.96
C GLY A 27 -5.72 34.07 29.56
N GLY A 28 -4.43 34.07 29.24
CA GLY A 28 -3.43 33.30 29.94
C GLY A 28 -2.12 33.22 29.13
N GLU A 29 -1.35 34.32 29.10
CA GLU A 29 0.07 34.27 28.78
C GLU A 29 0.79 33.42 29.82
N GLY A 30 1.43 32.37 29.38
CA GLY A 30 2.27 31.48 30.18
C GLY A 30 3.50 31.11 29.39
N ALA A 31 4.59 31.73 29.79
CA ALA A 31 5.92 31.58 29.21
C ALA A 31 6.43 30.14 29.12
N GLY A 32 7.16 29.92 28.06
CA GLY A 32 8.19 28.96 27.75
C GLY A 32 8.51 27.83 28.76
N ALA A 33 8.27 26.62 28.32
CA ALA A 33 9.07 25.48 28.73
C ALA A 33 9.39 24.70 27.46
N GLY A 34 10.68 24.53 27.18
CA GLY A 34 11.16 23.74 26.07
C GLY A 34 10.54 22.36 26.09
N GLN A 35 9.74 22.08 25.09
CA GLN A 35 9.32 20.73 24.78
C GLN A 35 10.47 20.10 24.00
N ASP A 36 11.44 19.53 24.75
CA ASP A 36 12.23 18.42 24.23
C ASP A 36 11.24 17.28 24.00
N GLY A 37 10.62 17.34 22.82
CA GLY A 37 9.64 16.36 22.39
C GLY A 37 10.33 15.00 22.30
N LEU A 38 10.04 14.11 23.22
CA LEU A 38 10.12 12.68 23.03
C LEU A 38 9.20 12.33 21.84
N THR A 39 9.71 12.55 20.62
CA THR A 39 9.07 12.06 19.42
C THR A 39 9.19 10.53 19.46
N GLY A 40 8.12 9.88 19.90
CA GLY A 40 8.00 8.44 19.75
C GLY A 40 8.26 8.04 18.30
N PRO A 41 8.59 6.79 18.03
CA PRO A 41 8.96 6.34 16.69
C PRO A 41 7.84 6.70 15.69
N GLN A 42 8.20 7.57 14.75
CA GLN A 42 7.27 8.08 13.74
C GLN A 42 7.07 7.06 12.61
N SER A 43 5.89 7.06 12.00
CA SER A 43 5.66 6.32 10.77
C SER A 43 6.58 6.84 9.66
N VAL A 44 7.14 5.94 8.88
CA VAL A 44 7.97 6.30 7.73
C VAL A 44 7.33 5.78 6.45
N THR A 45 7.19 6.68 5.48
CA THR A 45 6.73 6.34 4.14
C THR A 45 7.84 6.61 3.15
N PHE A 46 8.13 5.65 2.30
CA PHE A 46 9.13 5.78 1.24
C PHE A 46 8.65 5.15 -0.06
N ARG A 47 9.28 5.55 -1.14
CA ARG A 47 8.94 5.12 -2.49
C ARG A 47 10.05 4.29 -3.10
N VAL A 48 9.67 3.19 -3.75
CA VAL A 48 10.54 2.33 -4.54
C VAL A 48 10.16 2.53 -6.00
N GLU A 49 11.11 2.92 -6.86
CA GLU A 49 10.84 3.21 -8.27
C GLU A 49 11.82 2.52 -9.22
N GLY A 50 11.39 2.39 -10.47
CA GLY A 50 12.24 1.93 -11.57
C GLY A 50 12.20 0.43 -11.84
N MET A 51 11.48 -0.33 -11.02
CA MET A 51 11.30 -1.77 -11.20
C MET A 51 9.87 -2.19 -10.86
N ALA A 52 9.30 -3.08 -11.66
CA ALA A 52 8.02 -3.68 -11.31
C ALA A 52 8.16 -4.55 -10.04
N PRO A 53 7.18 -4.48 -9.11
CA PRO A 53 7.18 -5.31 -7.92
C PRO A 53 7.27 -6.80 -8.27
N ALA A 54 8.17 -7.53 -7.61
CA ALA A 54 8.40 -8.93 -7.89
C ALA A 54 7.89 -9.83 -6.77
N PRO A 55 7.07 -10.85 -7.11
CA PRO A 55 6.50 -11.76 -6.13
C PRO A 55 7.55 -12.76 -5.64
N GLN A 56 7.52 -13.12 -4.38
CA GLN A 56 8.22 -14.30 -3.89
C GLN A 56 7.64 -15.53 -4.59
N GLY A 57 8.44 -16.18 -5.40
CA GLY A 57 8.02 -17.32 -6.22
C GLY A 57 7.89 -18.61 -5.43
N SER A 58 7.42 -19.66 -6.13
CA SER A 58 7.67 -21.03 -5.72
C SER A 58 9.16 -21.31 -5.86
N LYS A 59 9.71 -22.18 -5.04
CA LYS A 59 11.08 -22.62 -5.18
C LYS A 59 11.13 -23.78 -6.18
N ASP A 60 11.99 -23.67 -7.18
CA ASP A 60 12.26 -24.77 -8.11
C ASP A 60 13.39 -25.65 -7.56
N TRP A 61 13.19 -26.95 -7.55
CA TRP A 61 14.23 -27.92 -7.22
C TRP A 61 15.27 -27.99 -8.35
N LEU A 62 16.52 -27.88 -7.99
CA LEU A 62 17.63 -28.09 -8.92
C LEU A 62 18.05 -29.57 -8.93
N PRO A 63 18.56 -30.09 -10.05
CA PRO A 63 19.00 -31.49 -10.13
C PRO A 63 20.08 -31.88 -9.12
N ASN A 64 20.82 -30.89 -8.59
CA ASN A 64 21.85 -31.06 -7.56
C ASN A 64 21.34 -31.02 -6.13
N GLY A 65 20.03 -31.08 -5.92
CA GLY A 65 19.37 -31.01 -4.58
C GLY A 65 19.23 -29.61 -4.01
N GLY A 66 19.62 -28.55 -4.73
CA GLY A 66 19.43 -27.17 -4.33
C GLY A 66 18.02 -26.66 -4.65
N MET A 67 17.62 -25.55 -4.01
CA MET A 67 16.38 -24.84 -4.32
C MET A 67 16.68 -23.44 -4.85
N ARG A 68 15.99 -23.03 -5.91
CA ARG A 68 16.12 -21.70 -6.50
C ARG A 68 14.74 -21.00 -6.54
N GLU A 69 14.73 -19.69 -6.29
CA GLU A 69 13.56 -18.87 -6.54
C GLU A 69 13.19 -18.92 -8.03
N SER A 70 11.94 -19.24 -8.34
CA SER A 70 11.47 -19.30 -9.74
C SER A 70 11.37 -17.91 -10.40
N CYS A 71 11.17 -16.87 -9.62
CA CYS A 71 11.11 -15.50 -10.12
C CYS A 71 12.50 -14.84 -10.06
N ARG A 72 13.11 -14.59 -11.22
CA ARG A 72 14.45 -13.96 -11.33
C ARG A 72 14.51 -12.56 -10.73
N ASN A 73 13.40 -11.85 -10.69
CA ASN A 73 13.33 -10.46 -10.24
C ASN A 73 13.13 -10.31 -8.74
N VAL A 74 12.95 -11.38 -7.97
CA VAL A 74 12.75 -11.29 -6.51
C VAL A 74 13.96 -10.70 -5.82
N LYS A 75 15.17 -11.18 -6.12
CA LYS A 75 16.37 -10.67 -5.50
C LYS A 75 16.62 -9.20 -5.83
N PRO A 76 16.61 -8.76 -7.11
CA PRO A 76 16.72 -7.34 -7.45
C PRO A 76 15.63 -6.46 -6.80
N TRP A 77 14.40 -6.95 -6.71
CA TRP A 77 13.31 -6.23 -6.05
C TRP A 77 13.61 -6.01 -4.56
N ARG A 78 14.01 -7.06 -3.84
CA ARG A 78 14.36 -6.96 -2.42
C ARG A 78 15.53 -6.02 -2.18
N GLU A 79 16.56 -6.09 -3.02
CA GLU A 79 17.71 -5.18 -2.94
C GLU A 79 17.29 -3.73 -3.13
N LEU A 80 16.42 -3.44 -4.10
CA LEU A 80 15.91 -2.10 -4.37
C LEU A 80 15.06 -1.58 -3.20
N VAL A 81 14.15 -2.40 -2.67
CA VAL A 81 13.35 -2.04 -1.47
C VAL A 81 14.25 -1.72 -0.28
N ALA A 82 15.27 -2.54 -0.04
CA ALA A 82 16.22 -2.31 1.04
C ALA A 82 17.02 -1.02 0.86
N LEU A 83 17.50 -0.74 -0.36
CA LEU A 83 18.23 0.50 -0.68
C LEU A 83 17.38 1.74 -0.46
N GLU A 84 16.12 1.72 -0.92
CA GLU A 84 15.21 2.85 -0.75
C GLU A 84 14.81 3.05 0.73
N ALA A 85 14.65 1.97 1.49
CA ALA A 85 14.43 2.06 2.93
C ALA A 85 15.63 2.69 3.67
N ILE A 86 16.85 2.34 3.30
CA ILE A 86 18.09 2.94 3.84
C ILE A 86 18.18 4.41 3.44
N ALA A 87 17.93 4.74 2.17
CA ALA A 87 17.94 6.13 1.69
C ALA A 87 16.90 6.99 2.41
N ALA A 88 15.72 6.43 2.69
CA ALA A 88 14.67 7.08 3.49
C ALA A 88 14.97 7.11 4.99
N LYS A 89 16.09 6.56 5.44
CA LYS A 89 16.51 6.47 6.85
C LYS A 89 15.43 5.81 7.74
N VAL A 90 14.80 4.75 7.23
CA VAL A 90 13.83 3.97 8.01
C VAL A 90 14.55 3.44 9.26
N PRO A 91 14.09 3.77 10.48
CA PRO A 91 14.73 3.28 11.69
C PRO A 91 14.36 1.82 11.95
N LEU A 92 15.23 1.07 12.62
CA LEU A 92 14.88 -0.24 13.13
C LEU A 92 13.88 -0.08 14.28
N MET A 93 12.61 -0.38 14.00
CA MET A 93 11.51 -0.24 14.95
C MET A 93 11.49 -1.39 15.94
N GLN A 94 11.42 -1.05 17.23
CA GLN A 94 11.27 -2.02 18.30
C GLN A 94 9.78 -2.31 18.55
N GLY A 95 9.43 -3.57 18.77
CA GLY A 95 8.04 -3.96 19.03
C GLY A 95 7.18 -4.23 17.79
N PRO A 96 5.86 -4.22 17.95
CA PRO A 96 4.93 -4.51 16.85
C PRO A 96 4.85 -3.35 15.86
N VAL A 97 4.72 -3.67 14.58
CA VAL A 97 4.59 -2.70 13.49
C VAL A 97 3.41 -3.01 12.60
N ARG A 98 2.91 -2.01 11.89
CA ARG A 98 2.07 -2.16 10.70
C ARG A 98 2.85 -1.83 9.45
N MET A 99 2.70 -2.64 8.42
CA MET A 99 3.26 -2.35 7.11
C MET A 99 2.13 -2.24 6.08
N SER A 100 2.13 -1.14 5.34
CA SER A 100 1.21 -0.95 4.23
C SER A 100 1.99 -0.71 2.94
N ALA A 101 1.51 -1.24 1.83
CA ALA A 101 2.16 -1.07 0.53
C ALA A 101 1.13 -0.86 -0.59
N VAL A 102 1.43 0.06 -1.51
CA VAL A 102 0.70 0.20 -2.78
C VAL A 102 1.65 -0.18 -3.89
N PHE A 103 1.41 -1.33 -4.52
CA PHE A 103 2.21 -1.83 -5.64
C PHE A 103 1.74 -1.23 -6.96
N LEU A 104 2.66 -0.64 -7.70
CA LEU A 104 2.43 0.11 -8.94
C LEU A 104 2.95 -0.67 -10.14
N PHE A 105 2.09 -0.92 -11.10
CA PHE A 105 2.44 -1.67 -12.31
C PHE A 105 2.29 -0.79 -13.56
N GLN A 106 3.22 -0.97 -14.50
CA GLN A 106 3.17 -0.29 -15.79
C GLN A 106 1.90 -0.66 -16.54
N ARG A 107 1.18 0.36 -17.03
CA ARG A 107 -0.02 0.16 -17.85
C ARG A 107 0.31 -0.44 -19.21
N PRO A 108 -0.41 -1.47 -19.67
CA PRO A 108 -0.28 -1.99 -21.02
C PRO A 108 -0.90 -1.03 -22.05
N ALA A 109 -0.48 -1.17 -23.31
CA ALA A 109 -0.90 -0.28 -24.40
C ALA A 109 -2.42 -0.23 -24.60
N ASN A 110 -3.15 -1.33 -24.33
CA ASN A 110 -4.61 -1.38 -24.48
C ASN A 110 -5.38 -0.54 -23.45
N HIS A 111 -4.69 0.04 -22.44
CA HIS A 111 -5.29 1.02 -21.52
C HIS A 111 -5.32 2.44 -22.08
N TYR A 112 -4.69 2.66 -23.23
CA TYR A 112 -4.63 3.95 -23.90
C TYR A 112 -5.50 3.96 -25.17
N ARG A 113 -5.87 5.15 -25.60
CA ARG A 113 -6.50 5.40 -26.90
C ARG A 113 -5.43 5.40 -27.99
N ARG A 114 -5.85 5.44 -29.24
CA ARG A 114 -4.92 5.51 -30.40
C ARG A 114 -4.09 6.77 -30.42
N ASP A 115 -4.59 7.87 -29.84
CA ASP A 115 -3.90 9.15 -29.69
C ASP A 115 -2.89 9.18 -28.53
N GLY A 116 -2.71 8.06 -27.80
CA GLY A 116 -1.83 7.96 -26.65
C GLY A 116 -2.43 8.45 -25.33
N THR A 117 -3.65 8.98 -25.33
CA THR A 117 -4.31 9.41 -24.08
C THR A 117 -4.82 8.24 -23.27
N LEU A 118 -4.69 8.30 -21.95
CA LEU A 118 -5.22 7.30 -21.04
C LEU A 118 -6.76 7.29 -21.14
N LYS A 119 -7.34 6.11 -21.24
CA LYS A 119 -8.79 5.94 -21.14
C LYS A 119 -9.29 6.32 -19.75
N PRO A 120 -10.55 6.78 -19.60
CA PRO A 120 -11.16 6.99 -18.30
C PRO A 120 -11.00 5.79 -17.39
N LEU A 121 -10.65 6.04 -16.12
CA LEU A 121 -10.42 4.98 -15.14
C LEU A 121 -11.73 4.53 -14.51
N ASN A 122 -11.91 3.23 -14.47
CA ASN A 122 -13.06 2.61 -13.80
C ASN A 122 -12.57 1.56 -12.80
N PRO A 123 -12.77 1.79 -11.47
CA PRO A 123 -12.29 0.87 -10.43
C PRO A 123 -13.04 -0.48 -10.41
N SER A 124 -14.20 -0.56 -11.04
CA SER A 124 -14.98 -1.80 -11.10
C SER A 124 -14.52 -2.75 -12.21
N LEU A 125 -13.65 -2.30 -13.12
CA LEU A 125 -13.17 -3.13 -14.22
C LEU A 125 -12.00 -4.01 -13.80
N VAL A 126 -12.02 -5.25 -14.24
CA VAL A 126 -10.91 -6.20 -14.17
C VAL A 126 -9.98 -6.07 -15.38
N SER A 127 -10.55 -5.76 -16.55
CA SER A 127 -9.82 -5.63 -17.81
C SER A 127 -10.27 -4.39 -18.57
N ALA A 128 -9.38 -3.86 -19.42
CA ALA A 128 -9.70 -2.71 -20.26
C ALA A 128 -10.76 -3.04 -21.30
N THR A 129 -11.69 -2.11 -21.49
CA THR A 129 -12.71 -2.11 -22.57
C THR A 129 -12.25 -1.21 -23.71
N SER A 130 -13.09 -1.07 -24.74
CA SER A 130 -12.85 -0.08 -25.81
C SER A 130 -12.86 1.37 -25.30
N ARG A 131 -13.58 1.66 -24.21
CA ARG A 131 -13.84 3.02 -23.71
C ARG A 131 -13.10 3.35 -22.42
N GLU A 132 -12.88 2.38 -21.53
CA GLU A 132 -12.38 2.56 -20.17
C GLU A 132 -11.23 1.62 -19.85
N ALA A 133 -10.41 2.00 -18.89
CA ALA A 133 -9.32 1.21 -18.37
C ALA A 133 -9.49 0.93 -16.86
N PRO A 134 -9.05 -0.24 -16.35
CA PRO A 134 -9.13 -0.54 -14.93
C PRO A 134 -8.17 0.35 -14.13
N LEU A 135 -8.58 0.69 -12.92
CA LEU A 135 -7.70 1.33 -11.93
C LEU A 135 -6.79 0.29 -11.27
N PHE A 136 -7.38 -0.81 -10.82
CA PHE A 136 -6.67 -1.85 -10.08
C PHE A 136 -6.00 -2.87 -11.00
N HIS A 137 -4.90 -3.45 -10.50
CA HIS A 137 -4.14 -4.48 -11.20
C HIS A 137 -4.66 -5.87 -10.79
N CYS A 138 -5.65 -6.37 -11.51
CA CYS A 138 -6.37 -7.62 -11.18
C CYS A 138 -5.75 -8.88 -11.83
N VAL A 139 -4.50 -8.82 -12.30
CA VAL A 139 -3.78 -9.95 -12.90
C VAL A 139 -2.58 -10.36 -12.05
N LYS A 140 -1.87 -11.43 -12.43
CA LYS A 140 -0.62 -11.82 -11.78
C LYS A 140 0.40 -10.67 -11.80
N PRO A 141 1.26 -10.56 -10.80
CA PRO A 141 1.49 -11.48 -9.68
C PRO A 141 0.45 -11.38 -8.56
N ASP A 142 0.39 -12.45 -7.73
CA ASP A 142 -0.50 -12.52 -6.58
C ASP A 142 -0.09 -11.51 -5.51
N TYR A 143 -1.07 -10.87 -4.91
CA TYR A 143 -0.91 -9.84 -3.90
C TYR A 143 -0.08 -10.32 -2.69
N SER A 144 -0.42 -11.48 -2.11
CA SER A 144 0.28 -12.02 -0.94
C SER A 144 1.75 -12.34 -1.19
N LYS A 145 2.09 -12.74 -2.42
CA LYS A 145 3.48 -13.01 -2.82
C LYS A 145 4.31 -11.73 -2.97
N LEU A 146 3.68 -10.63 -3.39
CA LEU A 146 4.30 -9.30 -3.44
C LEU A 146 4.54 -8.77 -2.02
N GLN A 147 3.53 -8.85 -1.18
CA GLN A 147 3.61 -8.46 0.22
C GLN A 147 4.78 -9.18 0.89
N ARG A 148 4.81 -10.51 0.84
CA ARG A 148 5.86 -11.32 1.46
C ARG A 148 7.25 -10.99 0.96
N SER A 149 7.45 -10.78 -0.36
CA SER A 149 8.76 -10.41 -0.88
C SER A 149 9.25 -9.06 -0.36
N THR A 150 8.33 -8.14 -0.09
CA THR A 150 8.62 -6.81 0.44
C THR A 150 8.87 -6.85 1.95
N GLU A 151 8.10 -7.66 2.70
CA GLU A 151 8.32 -7.92 4.12
C GLU A 151 9.70 -8.52 4.37
N ASP A 152 10.07 -9.55 3.61
CA ASP A 152 11.40 -10.16 3.68
C ASP A 152 12.55 -9.15 3.39
N ALA A 153 12.31 -8.19 2.49
CA ALA A 153 13.31 -7.18 2.15
C ALA A 153 13.55 -6.17 3.28
N LEU A 154 12.56 -5.93 4.14
CA LEU A 154 12.60 -4.98 5.24
C LEU A 154 13.00 -5.62 6.58
N SER A 155 13.02 -6.95 6.66
CA SER A 155 13.51 -7.66 7.84
C SER A 155 14.96 -7.27 8.16
N ARG A 156 15.23 -6.99 9.42
CA ARG A 156 16.51 -6.48 9.96
C ARG A 156 16.88 -5.06 9.52
N LEU A 157 16.01 -4.39 8.76
CA LEU A 157 16.16 -2.97 8.39
C LEU A 157 15.12 -2.11 9.10
N ALA A 158 13.85 -2.40 8.89
CA ALA A 158 12.74 -1.66 9.48
C ALA A 158 12.21 -2.31 10.77
N TYR A 159 12.38 -3.58 10.93
CA TYR A 159 12.01 -4.39 12.09
C TYR A 159 12.94 -5.61 12.19
N GLU A 160 13.04 -6.21 13.38
CA GLU A 160 13.95 -7.32 13.64
C GLU A 160 13.58 -8.58 12.82
N ASP A 161 12.29 -8.88 12.72
CA ASP A 161 11.73 -10.07 12.07
C ASP A 161 10.34 -9.75 11.52
N ASP A 162 9.91 -10.41 10.44
CA ASP A 162 8.59 -10.23 9.83
C ASP A 162 7.44 -10.63 10.78
N ALA A 163 7.70 -11.47 11.79
CA ALA A 163 6.77 -11.77 12.86
C ALA A 163 6.37 -10.53 13.70
N ARG A 164 7.10 -9.42 13.60
CA ARG A 164 6.73 -8.14 14.23
C ARG A 164 5.59 -7.43 13.50
N ILE A 165 5.29 -7.83 12.27
CA ILE A 165 4.20 -7.23 11.49
C ILE A 165 2.87 -7.82 11.97
N VAL A 166 2.08 -7.00 12.66
CA VAL A 166 0.78 -7.42 13.22
C VAL A 166 -0.41 -6.94 12.39
N GLY A 167 -0.18 -6.27 11.28
CA GLY A 167 -1.22 -5.83 10.37
C GLY A 167 -0.73 -4.83 9.35
N GLY A 168 -1.63 -4.41 8.49
CA GLY A 168 -1.37 -3.47 7.40
C GLY A 168 -2.33 -3.68 6.25
N SER A 169 -2.11 -2.94 5.18
CA SER A 169 -2.87 -3.07 3.93
C SER A 169 -1.91 -3.13 2.75
N CYS A 170 -2.28 -3.91 1.75
CA CYS A 170 -1.55 -3.91 0.49
C CYS A 170 -2.54 -3.79 -0.66
N ASP A 171 -2.22 -2.92 -1.60
CA ASP A 171 -3.00 -2.72 -2.81
C ASP A 171 -2.14 -2.94 -4.05
N LYS A 172 -2.79 -3.33 -5.16
CA LYS A 172 -2.15 -3.39 -6.47
C LYS A 172 -2.94 -2.52 -7.43
N ARG A 173 -2.28 -1.59 -8.06
CA ARG A 173 -2.91 -0.79 -9.11
C ARG A 173 -1.97 -0.48 -10.26
N TRP A 174 -2.55 -0.02 -11.33
CA TRP A 174 -1.80 0.50 -12.46
C TRP A 174 -1.30 1.91 -12.18
N CYS A 175 -0.12 2.25 -12.70
CA CYS A 175 0.40 3.61 -12.66
C CYS A 175 -0.58 4.62 -13.27
N VAL A 176 -0.62 5.84 -12.75
CA VAL A 176 -1.45 6.95 -13.24
C VAL A 176 -0.57 8.18 -13.46
N GLY A 177 -0.76 8.87 -14.56
CA GLY A 177 0.08 10.02 -14.93
C GLY A 177 1.54 9.62 -15.09
N ASP A 178 2.44 10.35 -14.45
CA ASP A 178 3.89 10.17 -14.54
C ASP A 178 4.46 9.15 -13.54
N GLU A 179 3.59 8.40 -12.87
CA GLU A 179 4.03 7.37 -11.93
C GLU A 179 4.84 6.28 -12.64
N ARG A 180 5.91 5.85 -11.98
CA ARG A 180 6.74 4.73 -12.43
C ARG A 180 6.36 3.44 -11.69
N PRO A 181 6.60 2.27 -12.31
CA PRO A 181 6.45 0.99 -11.62
C PRO A 181 7.30 0.94 -10.36
N GLY A 182 6.75 0.32 -9.30
CA GLY A 182 7.41 0.27 -8.01
C GLY A 182 6.43 0.05 -6.87
N ALA A 183 6.71 0.63 -5.70
CA ALA A 183 5.81 0.62 -4.56
C ALA A 183 5.91 1.89 -3.73
N LEU A 184 4.80 2.27 -3.09
CA LEU A 184 4.77 3.19 -1.97
C LEU A 184 4.61 2.36 -0.70
N ILE A 185 5.58 2.42 0.21
CA ILE A 185 5.64 1.58 1.40
C ILE A 185 5.60 2.47 2.64
N THR A 186 4.75 2.11 3.61
CA THR A 186 4.64 2.78 4.90
C THR A 186 4.84 1.77 6.02
N VAL A 187 5.75 2.07 6.94
CA VAL A 187 5.95 1.29 8.17
C VAL A 187 5.58 2.17 9.36
N ILE A 188 4.75 1.64 10.23
CA ILE A 188 4.17 2.35 11.38
C ILE A 188 4.46 1.56 12.64
N PRO A 189 5.23 2.08 13.60
CA PRO A 189 5.38 1.47 14.92
C PRO A 189 4.07 1.58 15.71
N LEU A 190 3.71 0.54 16.45
CA LEU A 190 2.49 0.50 17.25
C LEU A 190 2.73 0.64 18.75
N GLY A 191 3.99 0.67 19.17
CA GLY A 191 4.40 0.85 20.54
C GLY A 191 5.56 1.82 20.60
N GLY A 192 5.44 2.84 21.41
CA GLY A 192 6.45 3.77 21.80
C GLY A 192 6.09 4.17 23.22
N GLY A 193 6.59 3.45 24.16
CA GLY A 193 6.60 3.80 25.57
C GLY A 193 8.02 3.79 26.03
#